data_4e8106f6d6f4f38d393b6034c3a541a7
#
_entry.id   4e8106f6d6f4f38d393b6034c3a541a7
#
_cell.length_a   1.000
_cell.length_b   1.000
_cell.length_c   1.000
_cell.angle_alpha   90.00
_cell.angle_beta   90.00
_cell.angle_gamma   90.00
#
_symmetry.space_group_name_H-M   'P 1'
#
loop_
_entity.id
_entity.type
_entity.pdbx_description
1 polymer ?
#
loop_
_entity_poly.entity_id
_entity_poly.type
_entity_poly.pdbx_seq_one_letter_code
_entity_poly.pdbx_strand_id
1 'polypeptide(L)'
;ENDLLQIVKDSVQEKRCYLTFDDGPTENITPQILDTLRKYNIKATFFEVGSLIDSNFDMARRVYEEGHLIANHSDGHNYEKLYASTDTFINEVNTCFQKIDAVTGGTQTMKLVRFPGGSYKSSADSFSPVKQECKPVLKENGYYYCDWNALNGDAEGKKKDAQGLLDYLKSNMPEGQNVV
;
A
#
# COMPACT_ATOMS: atom_id res chain seq x y z
N GLU A 1 0.42 17.03 8.96
CA GLU A 1 1.09 16.19 7.94
C GLU A 1 0.25 14.94 7.69
N ASN A 2 0.13 14.53 6.40
CA ASN A 2 -0.66 13.34 6.03
C ASN A 2 0.23 12.10 5.84
N ASP A 3 1.46 12.14 6.35
CA ASP A 3 2.38 11.00 6.36
C ASP A 3 2.09 10.12 7.58
N LEU A 4 1.25 9.09 7.37
CA LEU A 4 0.91 8.14 8.43
C LEU A 4 2.10 7.28 8.86
N LEU A 5 3.11 7.09 8.02
CA LEU A 5 4.32 6.36 8.39
C LEU A 5 5.04 7.08 9.54
N GLN A 6 5.18 8.41 9.47
CA GLN A 6 5.83 9.18 10.54
C GLN A 6 5.00 9.13 11.83
N ILE A 7 3.67 9.31 11.73
CA ILE A 7 2.77 9.20 12.88
C ILE A 7 2.90 7.82 13.54
N VAL A 8 2.92 6.75 12.75
CA VAL A 8 3.06 5.37 13.24
C VAL A 8 4.41 5.15 13.91
N LYS A 9 5.50 5.67 13.35
CA LYS A 9 6.85 5.57 13.95
C LYS A 9 6.94 6.24 15.33
N ASP A 10 6.29 7.40 15.48
CA ASP A 10 6.40 8.24 16.66
C ASP A 10 5.41 7.81 17.78
N SER A 11 4.38 7.02 17.45
CA SER A 11 3.30 6.65 18.37
C SER A 11 3.64 5.45 19.28
N VAL A 12 4.83 5.41 19.89
CA VAL A 12 5.30 4.18 20.56
C VAL A 12 5.09 4.19 22.07
N GLN A 13 4.17 3.36 22.56
CA GLN A 13 4.28 2.72 23.90
C GLN A 13 4.59 1.22 23.81
N GLU A 14 4.22 0.55 22.71
CA GLU A 14 4.52 -0.86 22.43
C GLU A 14 4.97 -1.02 20.98
N LYS A 15 5.95 -1.89 20.73
CA LYS A 15 6.40 -2.20 19.36
C LYS A 15 5.26 -2.89 18.60
N ARG A 16 4.86 -2.32 17.47
CA ARG A 16 3.82 -2.88 16.59
C ARG A 16 4.37 -3.11 15.20
N CYS A 17 3.88 -4.17 14.57
CA CYS A 17 4.12 -4.47 13.16
C CYS A 17 2.79 -4.34 12.41
N TYR A 18 2.75 -3.49 11.40
CA TYR A 18 1.61 -3.32 10.50
C TYR A 18 1.94 -4.00 9.18
N LEU A 19 1.35 -5.18 8.96
CA LEU A 19 1.56 -5.89 7.70
C LEU A 19 0.83 -5.19 6.56
N THR A 20 1.55 -4.97 5.47
CA THR A 20 1.00 -4.38 4.25
C THR A 20 1.35 -5.23 3.03
N PHE A 21 0.44 -5.29 2.06
CA PHE A 21 0.59 -6.00 0.81
C PHE A 21 0.19 -5.09 -0.34
N ASP A 22 1.04 -4.98 -1.34
CA ASP A 22 0.83 -4.13 -2.51
C ASP A 22 0.47 -4.98 -3.75
N ASP A 23 0.07 -4.33 -4.84
CA ASP A 23 -0.13 -4.90 -6.17
C ASP A 23 -1.25 -5.96 -6.31
N GLY A 24 -2.13 -6.07 -5.33
CA GLY A 24 -3.34 -6.89 -5.41
C GLY A 24 -4.55 -6.15 -5.99
N PRO A 25 -5.72 -6.82 -6.01
CA PRO A 25 -5.93 -8.23 -5.67
C PRO A 25 -5.58 -9.18 -6.84
N THR A 26 -5.16 -10.39 -6.53
CA THR A 26 -4.90 -11.44 -7.52
C THR A 26 -5.60 -12.75 -7.17
N GLU A 27 -5.97 -13.55 -8.19
CA GLU A 27 -6.63 -14.84 -7.98
C GLU A 27 -5.73 -15.90 -7.32
N ASN A 28 -4.41 -15.78 -7.51
CA ASN A 28 -3.49 -16.84 -7.11
C ASN A 28 -2.80 -16.55 -5.76
N ILE A 29 -2.45 -15.30 -5.46
CA ILE A 29 -1.64 -14.96 -4.28
C ILE A 29 -2.51 -14.43 -3.15
N THR A 30 -3.43 -13.53 -3.43
CA THR A 30 -4.28 -12.91 -2.40
C THR A 30 -5.02 -13.92 -1.54
N PRO A 31 -5.63 -15.03 -2.08
CA PRO A 31 -6.29 -16.04 -1.25
C PRO A 31 -5.37 -16.72 -0.26
N GLN A 32 -4.12 -17.01 -0.66
CA GLN A 32 -3.14 -17.67 0.21
C GLN A 32 -2.71 -16.78 1.38
N ILE A 33 -2.57 -15.47 1.10
CA ILE A 33 -2.29 -14.47 2.13
C ILE A 33 -3.47 -14.39 3.12
N LEU A 34 -4.70 -14.27 2.62
CA LEU A 34 -5.91 -14.20 3.44
C LEU A 34 -6.09 -15.44 4.32
N ASP A 35 -5.89 -16.63 3.76
CA ASP A 35 -5.98 -17.89 4.51
C ASP A 35 -4.93 -17.95 5.63
N THR A 36 -3.74 -17.43 5.37
CA THR A 36 -2.67 -17.35 6.38
C THR A 36 -3.00 -16.33 7.46
N LEU A 37 -3.44 -15.13 7.10
CA LEU A 37 -3.84 -14.08 8.05
C LEU A 37 -5.00 -14.55 8.94
N ARG A 38 -5.99 -15.22 8.36
CA ARG A 38 -7.12 -15.81 9.08
C ARG A 38 -6.66 -16.86 10.07
N LYS A 39 -5.75 -17.77 9.66
CA LYS A 39 -5.18 -18.81 10.53
C LYS A 39 -4.54 -18.24 11.78
N TYR A 40 -3.86 -17.10 11.67
CA TYR A 40 -3.17 -16.45 12.80
C TYR A 40 -3.97 -15.32 13.43
N ASN A 41 -5.21 -15.07 12.98
CA ASN A 41 -6.07 -13.98 13.44
C ASN A 41 -5.38 -12.60 13.35
N ILE A 42 -4.70 -12.34 12.24
CA ILE A 42 -3.98 -11.09 11.98
C ILE A 42 -4.75 -10.28 10.95
N LYS A 43 -4.84 -8.96 11.17
CA LYS A 43 -5.37 -8.01 10.18
C LYS A 43 -4.22 -7.28 9.49
N ALA A 44 -4.44 -6.90 8.25
CA ALA A 44 -3.43 -6.25 7.41
C ALA A 44 -4.06 -5.14 6.56
N THR A 45 -3.21 -4.36 5.88
CA THR A 45 -3.61 -3.40 4.87
C THR A 45 -3.19 -3.90 3.50
N PHE A 46 -4.11 -3.87 2.55
CA PHE A 46 -3.88 -4.23 1.15
C PHE A 46 -3.96 -2.97 0.30
N PHE A 47 -2.84 -2.56 -0.28
CA PHE A 47 -2.79 -1.47 -1.25
C PHE A 47 -3.08 -2.05 -2.63
N GLU A 48 -4.33 -1.91 -3.05
CA GLU A 48 -4.85 -2.55 -4.24
C GLU A 48 -4.84 -1.62 -5.46
N VAL A 49 -4.57 -2.20 -6.62
CA VAL A 49 -4.58 -1.53 -7.91
C VAL A 49 -6.00 -1.54 -8.47
N GLY A 50 -6.54 -0.39 -8.84
CA GLY A 50 -7.94 -0.26 -9.24
C GLY A 50 -8.33 -1.13 -10.44
N SER A 51 -7.46 -1.25 -11.46
CA SER A 51 -7.71 -2.14 -12.61
C SER A 51 -7.74 -3.63 -12.23
N LEU A 52 -7.02 -4.01 -11.15
CA LEU A 52 -7.08 -5.37 -10.62
C LEU A 52 -8.33 -5.59 -9.75
N ILE A 53 -8.82 -4.55 -9.06
CA ILE A 53 -10.14 -4.60 -8.39
C ILE A 53 -11.23 -4.90 -9.41
N ASP A 54 -11.26 -4.22 -10.57
CA ASP A 54 -12.25 -4.50 -11.63
C ASP A 54 -12.17 -5.96 -12.11
N SER A 55 -10.97 -6.48 -12.27
CA SER A 55 -10.74 -7.84 -12.78
C SER A 55 -11.01 -8.93 -11.73
N ASN A 56 -10.90 -8.60 -10.43
CA ASN A 56 -10.97 -9.53 -9.31
C ASN A 56 -11.86 -8.98 -8.18
N PHE A 57 -13.03 -8.43 -8.52
CA PHE A 57 -13.92 -7.73 -7.59
C PHE A 57 -14.29 -8.59 -6.37
N ASP A 58 -14.62 -9.85 -6.58
CA ASP A 58 -14.98 -10.76 -5.48
C ASP A 58 -13.79 -11.02 -4.53
N MET A 59 -12.56 -10.97 -5.05
CA MET A 59 -11.37 -11.10 -4.21
C MET A 59 -11.13 -9.84 -3.37
N ALA A 60 -11.25 -8.65 -3.96
CA ALA A 60 -11.20 -7.38 -3.21
C ALA A 60 -12.31 -7.36 -2.12
N ARG A 61 -13.51 -7.81 -2.48
CA ARG A 61 -14.61 -7.94 -1.53
C ARG A 61 -14.28 -8.88 -0.38
N ARG A 62 -13.67 -10.03 -0.66
CA ARG A 62 -13.20 -10.97 0.36
C ARG A 62 -12.18 -10.34 1.30
N VAL A 63 -11.21 -9.56 0.76
CA VAL A 63 -10.25 -8.80 1.59
C VAL A 63 -10.98 -7.93 2.60
N TYR A 64 -11.98 -7.17 2.15
CA TYR A 64 -12.76 -6.30 3.02
C TYR A 64 -13.61 -7.07 4.04
N GLU A 65 -14.35 -8.10 3.61
CA GLU A 65 -15.24 -8.90 4.46
C GLU A 65 -14.49 -9.69 5.53
N GLU A 66 -13.23 -10.09 5.26
CA GLU A 66 -12.35 -10.68 6.27
C GLU A 66 -11.77 -9.63 7.25
N GLY A 67 -12.15 -8.36 7.13
CA GLY A 67 -11.85 -7.27 8.07
C GLY A 67 -10.46 -6.68 7.91
N HIS A 68 -9.90 -6.75 6.71
CA HIS A 68 -8.67 -6.05 6.34
C HIS A 68 -8.99 -4.64 5.81
N LEU A 69 -8.01 -3.74 5.84
CA LEU A 69 -8.13 -2.45 5.21
C LEU A 69 -7.76 -2.56 3.73
N ILE A 70 -8.63 -2.10 2.83
CA ILE A 70 -8.26 -1.87 1.43
C ILE A 70 -7.76 -0.44 1.30
N ALA A 71 -6.57 -0.28 0.75
CA ALA A 71 -5.95 1.01 0.49
C ALA A 71 -5.61 1.15 -1.00
N ASN A 72 -5.28 2.33 -1.42
CA ASN A 72 -5.18 2.72 -2.81
C ASN A 72 -3.73 2.61 -3.31
N HIS A 73 -3.51 1.88 -4.42
CA HIS A 73 -2.22 1.78 -5.09
C HIS A 73 -2.26 2.27 -6.56
N SER A 74 -2.96 3.39 -6.80
CA SER A 74 -3.36 3.92 -8.11
C SER A 74 -4.37 3.05 -8.87
N ASP A 75 -4.86 3.53 -9.99
CA ASP A 75 -5.79 2.77 -10.82
C ASP A 75 -5.07 1.84 -11.80
N GLY A 76 -4.10 2.36 -12.54
CA GLY A 76 -3.44 1.63 -13.63
C GLY A 76 -2.04 1.12 -13.31
N HIS A 77 -1.39 1.56 -12.23
CA HIS A 77 -0.03 1.20 -11.82
C HIS A 77 1.04 1.39 -12.92
N ASN A 78 0.80 2.25 -13.89
CA ASN A 78 1.77 2.58 -14.93
C ASN A 78 2.51 3.86 -14.55
N TYR A 79 3.78 3.76 -14.20
CA TYR A 79 4.58 4.87 -13.66
C TYR A 79 4.68 6.07 -14.61
N GLU A 80 4.92 5.83 -15.90
CA GLU A 80 5.03 6.89 -16.91
C GLU A 80 3.73 7.68 -17.04
N LYS A 81 2.60 7.00 -17.01
CA LYS A 81 1.29 7.62 -17.05
C LYS A 81 0.95 8.27 -15.71
N LEU A 82 1.12 7.54 -14.62
CA LEU A 82 0.75 7.96 -13.28
C LEU A 82 1.48 9.25 -12.86
N TYR A 83 2.78 9.31 -13.12
CA TYR A 83 3.63 10.44 -12.74
C TYR A 83 3.90 11.42 -13.89
N ALA A 84 3.04 11.44 -14.91
CA ALA A 84 3.11 12.45 -15.98
C ALA A 84 2.79 13.85 -15.46
N SER A 85 1.91 13.97 -14.47
CA SER A 85 1.56 15.20 -13.76
C SER A 85 0.83 14.91 -12.45
N THR A 86 0.70 15.93 -11.60
CA THR A 86 -0.13 15.87 -10.37
C THR A 86 -1.60 15.62 -10.69
N ASP A 87 -2.12 16.19 -11.78
CA ASP A 87 -3.51 15.98 -12.20
C ASP A 87 -3.77 14.53 -12.62
N THR A 88 -2.82 13.93 -13.35
CA THR A 88 -2.93 12.50 -13.71
C THR A 88 -2.91 11.63 -12.48
N PHE A 89 -1.98 11.91 -11.55
CA PHE A 89 -1.86 11.18 -10.31
C PHE A 89 -3.15 11.21 -9.48
N ILE A 90 -3.71 12.41 -9.24
CA ILE A 90 -4.92 12.54 -8.42
C ILE A 90 -6.15 11.91 -9.10
N ASN A 91 -6.24 11.96 -10.43
CA ASN A 91 -7.29 11.29 -11.17
C ASN A 91 -7.23 9.76 -11.04
N GLU A 92 -6.04 9.17 -11.13
CA GLU A 92 -5.81 7.73 -10.89
C GLU A 92 -6.19 7.34 -9.44
N VAL A 93 -5.81 8.16 -8.45
CA VAL A 93 -6.18 7.95 -7.05
C VAL A 93 -7.70 8.03 -6.87
N ASN A 94 -8.36 9.04 -7.43
CA ASN A 94 -9.82 9.18 -7.33
C ASN A 94 -10.55 8.01 -7.99
N THR A 95 -10.09 7.56 -9.17
CA THR A 95 -10.69 6.42 -9.88
C THR A 95 -10.57 5.13 -9.05
N CYS A 96 -9.40 4.86 -8.48
CA CYS A 96 -9.21 3.70 -7.62
C CYS A 96 -10.09 3.77 -6.36
N PHE A 97 -10.25 4.94 -5.72
CA PHE A 97 -11.15 5.08 -4.57
C PHE A 97 -12.62 4.85 -4.91
N GLN A 98 -13.09 5.23 -6.10
CA GLN A 98 -14.45 4.90 -6.54
C GLN A 98 -14.67 3.38 -6.59
N LYS A 99 -13.67 2.62 -7.01
CA LYS A 99 -13.71 1.15 -7.05
C LYS A 99 -13.66 0.54 -5.63
N ILE A 100 -12.80 1.09 -4.77
CA ILE A 100 -12.75 0.71 -3.34
C ILE A 100 -14.10 0.99 -2.67
N ASP A 101 -14.72 2.14 -2.93
CA ASP A 101 -16.04 2.48 -2.40
C ASP A 101 -17.12 1.51 -2.91
N ALA A 102 -17.05 1.04 -4.17
CA ALA A 102 -17.96 0.02 -4.70
C ALA A 102 -17.78 -1.33 -3.98
N VAL A 103 -16.53 -1.73 -3.71
CA VAL A 103 -16.21 -2.97 -2.96
C VAL A 103 -16.72 -2.91 -1.52
N THR A 104 -16.52 -1.78 -0.84
CA THR A 104 -16.81 -1.60 0.60
C THR A 104 -18.23 -1.13 0.87
N GLY A 105 -19.02 -0.82 -0.17
CA GLY A 105 -20.32 -0.19 -0.04
C GLY A 105 -20.25 1.23 0.55
N GLY A 106 -19.12 1.92 0.40
CA GLY A 106 -18.88 3.26 0.92
C GLY A 106 -18.76 3.34 2.44
N THR A 107 -18.62 2.21 3.13
CA THR A 107 -18.53 2.19 4.60
C THR A 107 -17.13 2.38 5.15
N GLN A 108 -16.10 2.20 4.31
CA GLN A 108 -14.71 2.45 4.70
C GLN A 108 -14.39 3.95 4.62
N THR A 109 -14.09 4.55 5.75
CA THR A 109 -13.82 6.01 5.86
C THR A 109 -12.34 6.37 5.69
N MET A 110 -11.43 5.43 5.97
CA MET A 110 -9.99 5.67 5.84
C MET A 110 -9.58 5.70 4.37
N LYS A 111 -9.12 6.85 3.90
CA LYS A 111 -8.62 7.06 2.53
C LYS A 111 -7.10 7.12 2.52
N LEU A 112 -6.49 5.94 2.46
CA LEU A 112 -5.05 5.73 2.51
C LEU A 112 -4.50 5.37 1.14
N VAL A 113 -3.41 6.03 0.73
CA VAL A 113 -2.71 5.84 -0.54
C VAL A 113 -1.29 5.35 -0.28
N ARG A 114 -0.77 4.46 -1.12
CA ARG A 114 0.67 4.21 -1.24
C ARG A 114 1.09 4.52 -2.67
N PHE A 115 2.13 5.32 -2.79
CA PHE A 115 2.72 5.66 -4.08
C PHE A 115 3.36 4.42 -4.70
N PRO A 116 3.02 4.01 -5.92
CA PRO A 116 3.79 3.03 -6.67
C PRO A 116 5.28 3.38 -6.70
N GLY A 117 6.12 2.46 -6.18
CA GLY A 117 7.56 2.71 -6.00
C GLY A 117 7.93 3.63 -4.84
N GLY A 118 6.99 3.90 -3.92
CA GLY A 118 7.21 4.75 -2.74
C GLY A 118 7.26 6.25 -3.03
N SER A 119 7.12 7.06 -1.99
CA SER A 119 7.09 8.52 -2.07
C SER A 119 8.39 9.20 -1.62
N TYR A 120 9.45 8.43 -1.38
CA TYR A 120 10.71 8.94 -0.89
C TYR A 120 11.37 9.90 -1.89
N LYS A 121 12.03 10.94 -1.37
CA LYS A 121 12.85 11.81 -2.21
C LYS A 121 14.14 11.06 -2.58
N SER A 122 14.35 10.84 -3.86
CA SER A 122 15.53 10.13 -4.38
C SER A 122 16.01 10.73 -5.69
N SER A 123 17.30 10.93 -5.82
CA SER A 123 17.92 11.35 -7.09
C SER A 123 18.02 10.20 -8.11
N ALA A 124 17.88 8.96 -7.66
CA ALA A 124 17.88 7.78 -8.53
C ALA A 124 16.48 7.48 -9.11
N ASP A 125 15.43 8.08 -8.57
CA ASP A 125 14.05 7.94 -9.05
C ASP A 125 13.70 9.15 -9.93
N SER A 126 13.56 8.93 -11.24
CA SER A 126 13.21 9.97 -12.22
C SER A 126 11.83 10.60 -11.95
N PHE A 127 10.92 9.87 -11.30
CA PHE A 127 9.60 10.36 -10.94
C PHE A 127 9.57 11.11 -9.59
N SER A 128 10.67 11.12 -8.85
CA SER A 128 10.73 11.73 -7.52
C SER A 128 10.27 13.20 -7.50
N PRO A 129 10.60 14.08 -8.46
CA PRO A 129 10.10 15.45 -8.44
C PRO A 129 8.58 15.52 -8.42
N VAL A 130 7.91 14.83 -9.35
CA VAL A 130 6.45 14.80 -9.44
C VAL A 130 5.81 14.16 -8.21
N LYS A 131 6.41 13.08 -7.68
CA LYS A 131 5.94 12.46 -6.43
C LYS A 131 5.94 13.44 -5.26
N GLN A 132 6.96 14.32 -5.14
CA GLN A 132 6.97 15.34 -4.10
C GLN A 132 5.87 16.40 -4.31
N GLU A 133 5.56 16.77 -5.54
CA GLU A 133 4.45 17.67 -5.88
C GLU A 133 3.08 17.04 -5.63
N CYS A 134 2.94 15.72 -5.78
CA CYS A 134 1.69 15.01 -5.50
C CYS A 134 1.32 14.97 -4.00
N LYS A 135 2.27 15.04 -3.08
CA LYS A 135 2.01 14.98 -1.63
C LYS A 135 1.05 16.06 -1.13
N PRO A 136 1.28 17.37 -1.41
CA PRO A 136 0.33 18.41 -1.01
C PRO A 136 -1.03 18.23 -1.69
N VAL A 137 -1.08 17.78 -2.94
CA VAL A 137 -2.33 17.52 -3.67
C VAL A 137 -3.15 16.43 -2.98
N LEU A 138 -2.54 15.33 -2.52
CA LEU A 138 -3.23 14.32 -1.70
C LEU A 138 -3.84 14.93 -0.44
N LYS A 139 -3.07 15.73 0.29
CA LYS A 139 -3.53 16.39 1.52
C LYS A 139 -4.72 17.33 1.27
N GLU A 140 -4.66 18.13 0.23
CA GLU A 140 -5.74 19.06 -0.17
C GLU A 140 -7.03 18.31 -0.52
N ASN A 141 -6.91 17.09 -1.06
CA ASN A 141 -8.03 16.21 -1.35
C ASN A 141 -8.48 15.34 -0.16
N GLY A 142 -7.90 15.55 1.03
CA GLY A 142 -8.27 14.83 2.25
C GLY A 142 -7.75 13.39 2.33
N TYR A 143 -6.73 13.05 1.55
CA TYR A 143 -6.12 11.73 1.53
C TYR A 143 -4.88 11.66 2.42
N TYR A 144 -4.65 10.48 3.00
CA TYR A 144 -3.42 10.12 3.68
C TYR A 144 -2.54 9.28 2.76
N TYR A 145 -1.23 9.27 2.99
CA TYR A 145 -0.34 8.32 2.34
C TYR A 145 0.56 7.63 3.36
N CYS A 146 1.04 6.45 3.02
CA CYS A 146 1.93 5.67 3.87
C CYS A 146 2.91 4.87 3.02
N ASP A 147 4.20 5.11 3.19
CA ASP A 147 5.26 4.25 2.69
C ASP A 147 5.51 3.08 3.67
N TRP A 148 6.71 2.52 3.66
CA TRP A 148 7.16 1.45 4.54
C TRP A 148 8.51 1.80 5.17
N ASN A 149 8.86 1.18 6.28
CA ASN A 149 10.17 1.29 6.90
C ASN A 149 10.85 -0.08 7.10
N ALA A 150 10.20 -1.15 6.66
CA ALA A 150 10.78 -2.48 6.56
C ALA A 150 10.21 -3.18 5.31
N LEU A 151 11.03 -4.01 4.69
CA LEU A 151 10.64 -4.80 3.52
C LEU A 151 11.33 -6.17 3.57
N ASN A 152 10.70 -7.16 2.95
CA ASN A 152 11.23 -8.52 2.86
C ASN A 152 12.10 -8.75 1.61
N GLY A 153 12.15 -7.78 0.69
CA GLY A 153 12.93 -7.83 -0.54
C GLY A 153 12.36 -8.76 -1.61
N ASP A 154 11.05 -9.01 -1.62
CA ASP A 154 10.39 -9.84 -2.63
C ASP A 154 10.44 -9.21 -4.03
N ALA A 155 10.33 -7.88 -4.11
CA ALA A 155 10.44 -7.11 -5.35
C ALA A 155 11.90 -6.73 -5.70
N GLU A 156 12.90 -7.14 -4.91
CA GLU A 156 14.27 -6.68 -5.06
C GLU A 156 15.24 -7.80 -5.48
N GLY A 157 15.98 -7.54 -6.57
CA GLY A 157 17.09 -8.37 -7.01
C GLY A 157 16.68 -9.78 -7.45
N LYS A 158 17.44 -10.80 -7.01
CA LYS A 158 17.14 -12.20 -7.35
C LYS A 158 15.99 -12.74 -6.49
N LYS A 159 15.16 -13.58 -7.10
CA LYS A 159 14.09 -14.30 -6.40
C LYS A 159 14.65 -15.03 -5.17
N LYS A 160 14.02 -14.81 -4.02
CA LYS A 160 14.36 -15.41 -2.72
C LYS A 160 13.33 -16.50 -2.37
N ASP A 161 13.75 -17.52 -1.66
CA ASP A 161 12.84 -18.45 -1.00
C ASP A 161 12.29 -17.84 0.31
N ALA A 162 11.41 -18.54 0.99
CA ALA A 162 10.77 -18.05 2.20
C ALA A 162 11.78 -17.70 3.32
N GLN A 163 12.85 -18.49 3.45
CA GLN A 163 13.90 -18.22 4.45
C GLN A 163 14.70 -16.97 4.08
N GLY A 164 15.05 -16.82 2.79
CA GLY A 164 15.75 -15.62 2.29
C GLY A 164 14.95 -14.34 2.44
N LEU A 165 13.61 -14.39 2.24
CA LEU A 165 12.72 -13.24 2.50
C LEU A 165 12.69 -12.89 3.99
N LEU A 166 12.61 -13.89 4.88
CA LEU A 166 12.60 -13.67 6.31
C LEU A 166 13.93 -13.09 6.82
N ASP A 167 15.06 -13.60 6.33
CA ASP A 167 16.39 -13.12 6.72
C ASP A 167 16.62 -11.69 6.21
N TYR A 168 16.14 -11.38 4.99
CA TYR A 168 16.20 -10.03 4.45
C TYR A 168 15.36 -9.06 5.29
N LEU A 169 14.11 -9.44 5.64
CA LEU A 169 13.26 -8.64 6.51
C LEU A 169 13.94 -8.37 7.86
N LYS A 170 14.49 -9.40 8.52
CA LYS A 170 15.18 -9.26 9.80
C LYS A 170 16.38 -8.32 9.74
N SER A 171 17.14 -8.35 8.64
CA SER A 171 18.31 -7.47 8.45
C SER A 171 17.96 -6.01 8.18
N ASN A 172 16.72 -5.75 7.73
CA ASN A 172 16.23 -4.40 7.40
C ASN A 172 15.21 -3.88 8.42
N MET A 173 14.89 -4.66 9.45
CA MET A 173 13.90 -4.24 10.44
C MET A 173 14.47 -3.12 11.33
N PRO A 174 13.80 -1.97 11.42
CA PRO A 174 14.27 -0.86 12.24
C PRO A 174 14.15 -1.21 13.73
N GLU A 175 15.15 -0.77 14.51
CA GLU A 175 15.13 -0.92 15.96
C GLU A 175 14.37 0.23 16.64
N GLY A 176 13.66 -0.08 17.73
CA GLY A 176 13.10 0.91 18.65
C GLY A 176 11.87 1.67 18.15
N GLN A 177 11.28 1.28 17.00
CA GLN A 177 10.09 1.92 16.44
C GLN A 177 9.07 0.90 15.92
N ASN A 178 7.86 1.38 15.59
CA ASN A 178 6.87 0.58 14.90
C ASN A 178 7.31 0.26 13.47
N VAL A 179 6.84 -0.86 12.92
CA VAL A 179 7.20 -1.39 11.61
C VAL A 179 5.97 -1.39 10.70
N VAL A 180 6.15 -0.90 9.47
CA VAL A 180 5.16 -0.90 8.38
C VAL A 180 5.76 -1.59 7.18
#